data_8fb656fd07411954e97d5e5cdce324fa
#
_entry.id   8fb656fd07411954e97d5e5cdce324fa
#
_cell.length_a   1.000
_cell.length_b   1.000
_cell.length_c   1.000
_cell.angle_alpha   90.00
_cell.angle_beta   90.00
_cell.angle_gamma   90.00
#
_symmetry.space_group_name_H-M   'P 1'
#
loop_
_entity.id
_entity.type
_entity.pdbx_description
1 polymer ?
#
loop_
_entity_poly.entity_id
_entity_poly.type
_entity_poly.pdbx_seq_one_letter_code
_entity_poly.pdbx_strand_id
1 'polypeptide(L)'
;MTLSWDAAAWEDFQYWLDTDKAMARKIRALLKECLRTPTTGTGKPEPLKHDFAGYWSRRISGEHRLIYRFEADLVHVLQCRFHYAK
;
A
#
# COMPACT_ATOMS: atom_id res chain seq x y z
N MET A 1 16.40 0.49 5.39
CA MET A 1 15.09 0.12 4.85
C MET A 1 14.75 0.99 3.65
N THR A 2 14.33 0.40 2.58
CA THR A 2 14.02 1.10 1.33
C THR A 2 12.52 1.03 1.05
N LEU A 3 11.96 2.13 0.58
CA LEU A 3 10.59 2.19 0.09
C LEU A 3 10.66 2.40 -1.42
N SER A 4 10.04 1.50 -2.17
CA SER A 4 10.01 1.62 -3.62
C SER A 4 8.58 1.54 -4.14
N TRP A 5 8.36 1.97 -5.37
CA TRP A 5 7.04 2.09 -5.96
C TRP A 5 7.03 1.59 -7.39
N ASP A 6 5.98 0.85 -7.74
CA ASP A 6 5.63 0.70 -9.15
C ASP A 6 5.28 2.08 -9.69
N ALA A 7 5.55 2.31 -10.96
CA ALA A 7 5.17 3.59 -11.57
C ALA A 7 3.68 3.88 -11.40
N ALA A 8 2.83 2.85 -11.55
CA ALA A 8 1.39 3.03 -11.38
C ALA A 8 1.03 3.43 -9.96
N ALA A 9 1.72 2.86 -8.96
CA ALA A 9 1.47 3.22 -7.56
C ALA A 9 1.89 4.66 -7.27
N TRP A 10 3.00 5.08 -7.85
CA TRP A 10 3.45 6.46 -7.71
C TRP A 10 2.43 7.42 -8.31
N GLU A 11 1.84 7.06 -9.47
CA GLU A 11 0.77 7.84 -10.07
C GLU A 11 -0.45 7.92 -9.16
N ASP A 12 -0.80 6.80 -8.52
CA ASP A 12 -1.91 6.78 -7.56
C ASP A 12 -1.67 7.78 -6.43
N PHE A 13 -0.44 7.79 -5.90
CA PHE A 13 -0.13 8.67 -4.79
C PHE A 13 -0.17 10.14 -5.22
N GLN A 14 0.32 10.44 -6.43
CA GLN A 14 0.22 11.79 -6.98
C GLN A 14 -1.24 12.23 -7.13
N TYR A 15 -2.09 11.31 -7.60
CA TYR A 15 -3.52 11.58 -7.70
C TYR A 15 -4.10 12.03 -6.35
N TRP A 16 -3.76 11.31 -5.27
CA TRP A 16 -4.27 11.69 -3.95
C TRP A 16 -3.71 13.02 -3.48
N LEU A 17 -2.45 13.29 -3.72
CA LEU A 17 -1.85 14.58 -3.36
C LEU A 17 -2.58 15.73 -4.03
N ASP A 18 -3.06 15.53 -5.25
CA ASP A 18 -3.73 16.56 -6.03
C ASP A 18 -5.22 16.68 -5.72
N THR A 19 -5.87 15.59 -5.29
CA THR A 19 -7.33 15.57 -5.19
C THR A 19 -7.86 15.33 -3.79
N ASP A 20 -7.10 14.69 -2.90
CA ASP A 20 -7.59 14.36 -1.55
C ASP A 20 -6.39 14.15 -0.62
N LYS A 21 -5.95 15.23 -0.02
CA LYS A 21 -4.76 15.17 0.83
C LYS A 21 -4.94 14.30 2.07
N ALA A 22 -6.18 14.12 2.54
CA ALA A 22 -6.43 13.24 3.67
C ALA A 22 -6.10 11.79 3.31
N MET A 23 -6.42 11.37 2.08
CA MET A 23 -6.05 10.04 1.61
C MET A 23 -4.54 9.89 1.52
N ALA A 24 -3.85 10.90 0.99
CA ALA A 24 -2.40 10.87 0.92
C ALA A 24 -1.78 10.73 2.31
N ARG A 25 -2.31 11.44 3.30
CA ARG A 25 -1.82 11.33 4.68
C ARG A 25 -2.04 9.94 5.26
N LYS A 26 -3.20 9.34 4.97
CA LYS A 26 -3.49 7.97 5.42
C LYS A 26 -2.50 6.98 4.81
N ILE A 27 -2.26 7.09 3.52
CA ILE A 27 -1.31 6.21 2.84
C ILE A 27 0.07 6.35 3.44
N ARG A 28 0.51 7.58 3.68
CA ARG A 28 1.82 7.84 4.28
C ARG A 28 1.92 7.19 5.66
N ALA A 29 0.87 7.30 6.48
CA ALA A 29 0.87 6.70 7.80
C ALA A 29 0.94 5.17 7.73
N LEU A 30 0.20 4.58 6.78
CA LEU A 30 0.24 3.12 6.58
C LEU A 30 1.63 2.67 6.14
N LEU A 31 2.27 3.41 5.25
CA LEU A 31 3.61 3.07 4.78
C LEU A 31 4.64 3.15 5.90
N LYS A 32 4.52 4.15 6.78
CA LYS A 32 5.41 4.23 7.94
C LYS A 32 5.27 2.98 8.81
N GLU A 33 4.04 2.50 9.00
CA GLU A 33 3.85 1.24 9.74
C GLU A 33 4.44 0.06 9.00
N CYS A 34 4.20 -0.03 7.68
CA CYS A 34 4.72 -1.14 6.89
C CYS A 34 6.24 -1.28 7.01
N LEU A 35 6.93 -0.15 7.06
CA LEU A 35 8.38 -0.17 7.19
C LEU A 35 8.85 -0.75 8.50
N ARG A 36 8.00 -0.75 9.53
CA ARG A 36 8.32 -1.31 10.84
C ARG A 36 7.72 -2.68 11.05
N THR A 37 6.44 -2.83 10.72
CA THR A 37 5.69 -4.07 10.98
C THR A 37 4.85 -4.40 9.76
N PRO A 38 5.45 -5.03 8.73
CA PRO A 38 4.75 -5.21 7.45
C PRO A 38 3.54 -6.16 7.51
N THR A 39 3.42 -6.98 8.54
CA THR A 39 2.32 -7.94 8.60
C THR A 39 1.30 -7.66 9.69
N THR A 40 1.50 -6.60 10.49
CA THR A 40 0.58 -6.28 11.58
C THR A 40 0.34 -4.76 11.62
N GLY A 41 -0.76 -4.36 12.24
CA GLY A 41 -1.04 -2.95 12.46
C GLY A 41 -2.31 -2.48 11.81
N THR A 42 -2.37 -1.20 11.48
CA THR A 42 -3.57 -0.52 10.99
C THR A 42 -3.94 -0.99 9.58
N GLY A 43 -5.23 -1.00 9.28
CA GLY A 43 -5.73 -1.29 7.94
C GLY A 43 -5.96 -2.76 7.68
N LYS A 44 -5.95 -3.59 8.71
CA LYS A 44 -6.19 -5.04 8.59
C LYS A 44 -5.28 -5.66 7.55
N PRO A 45 -3.96 -5.65 7.77
CA PRO A 45 -3.04 -6.26 6.81
C PRO A 45 -3.34 -7.73 6.63
N GLU A 46 -3.41 -8.17 5.38
CA GLU A 46 -3.65 -9.57 5.07
C GLU A 46 -2.91 -9.98 3.81
N PRO A 47 -2.42 -11.23 3.77
CA PRO A 47 -1.73 -11.72 2.58
C PRO A 47 -2.73 -12.02 1.47
N LEU A 48 -2.33 -11.75 0.23
CA LEU A 48 -3.16 -12.02 -0.93
C LEU A 48 -2.81 -13.40 -1.51
N LYS A 49 -3.67 -13.88 -2.40
CA LYS A 49 -3.58 -15.23 -2.96
C LYS A 49 -3.55 -15.19 -4.47
N HIS A 50 -3.34 -16.37 -5.07
CA HIS A 50 -3.40 -16.56 -6.53
C HIS A 50 -2.40 -15.63 -7.22
N ASP A 51 -2.86 -14.82 -8.16
CA ASP A 51 -1.99 -13.95 -8.95
C ASP A 51 -1.22 -12.92 -8.11
N PHE A 52 -1.72 -12.63 -6.92
CA PHE A 52 -1.08 -11.68 -6.01
C PHE A 52 -0.37 -12.36 -4.85
N ALA A 53 -0.10 -13.66 -4.95
CA ALA A 53 0.64 -14.35 -3.90
C ALA A 53 1.97 -13.65 -3.65
N GLY A 54 2.31 -13.46 -2.38
CA GLY A 54 3.52 -12.73 -2.01
C GLY A 54 3.28 -11.25 -1.73
N TYR A 55 2.10 -10.75 -2.10
CA TYR A 55 1.71 -9.37 -1.80
C TYR A 55 0.76 -9.35 -0.61
N TRP A 56 0.67 -8.19 0.00
CA TRP A 56 -0.20 -7.92 1.13
C TRP A 56 -1.07 -6.72 0.85
N SER A 57 -2.20 -6.64 1.55
CA SER A 57 -3.18 -5.57 1.39
C SER A 57 -3.45 -4.92 2.73
N ARG A 58 -3.51 -3.59 2.76
CA ARG A 58 -4.06 -2.84 3.90
C ARG A 58 -5.17 -1.94 3.38
N ARG A 59 -6.22 -1.79 4.19
CA ARG A 59 -7.32 -0.89 3.83
C ARG A 59 -6.90 0.56 4.03
N ILE A 60 -7.12 1.38 3.01
CA ILE A 60 -6.97 2.83 3.12
C ILE A 60 -8.33 3.42 3.46
N SER A 61 -9.37 2.94 2.76
CA SER A 61 -10.77 3.32 2.98
C SER A 61 -11.64 2.14 2.59
N GLY A 62 -12.98 2.37 2.53
CA GLY A 62 -13.89 1.29 2.16
C GLY A 62 -13.57 0.66 0.81
N GLU A 63 -13.16 1.47 -0.16
CA GLU A 63 -12.94 0.97 -1.52
C GLU A 63 -11.49 1.04 -2.00
N HIS A 64 -10.58 1.62 -1.22
CA HIS A 64 -9.19 1.76 -1.66
C HIS A 64 -8.26 0.94 -0.80
N ARG A 65 -7.27 0.32 -1.45
CA ARG A 65 -6.32 -0.57 -0.80
C ARG A 65 -4.90 -0.18 -1.12
N LEU A 66 -4.02 -0.36 -0.13
CA LEU A 66 -2.58 -0.28 -0.30
C LEU A 66 -2.11 -1.72 -0.51
N ILE A 67 -1.55 -1.99 -1.69
CA ILE A 67 -1.02 -3.31 -2.02
C ILE A 67 0.49 -3.22 -2.06
N TYR A 68 1.16 -4.10 -1.33
CA TYR A 68 2.61 -4.02 -1.19
C TYR A 68 3.21 -5.41 -0.99
N ARG A 69 4.49 -5.51 -1.23
CA ARG A 69 5.29 -6.66 -0.83
C ARG A 69 6.48 -6.18 -0.03
N PHE A 70 7.14 -7.08 0.68
CA PHE A 70 8.27 -6.67 1.48
C PHE A 70 9.32 -7.76 1.52
N GLU A 71 10.54 -7.34 1.79
CA GLU A 71 11.69 -8.19 2.05
C GLU A 71 12.43 -7.58 3.24
N ALA A 72 13.58 -8.17 3.64
CA ALA A 72 14.27 -7.75 4.85
C ALA A 72 14.50 -6.24 4.93
N ASP A 73 14.86 -5.62 3.81
CA ASP A 73 15.21 -4.19 3.79
C ASP A 73 14.38 -3.38 2.82
N LEU A 74 13.22 -3.90 2.40
CA LEU A 74 12.45 -3.28 1.33
C LEU A 74 10.96 -3.41 1.54
N VAL A 75 10.23 -2.32 1.33
CA VAL A 75 8.79 -2.35 1.09
C VAL A 75 8.55 -1.80 -0.30
N HIS A 76 7.88 -2.57 -1.14
CA HIS A 76 7.57 -2.17 -2.51
C HIS A 76 6.06 -1.99 -2.67
N VAL A 77 5.62 -0.83 -3.13
CA VAL A 77 4.21 -0.49 -3.29
C VAL A 77 3.77 -0.79 -4.72
N LEU A 78 2.77 -1.66 -4.85
CA LEU A 78 2.21 -2.02 -6.15
C LEU A 78 1.08 -1.10 -6.57
N GLN A 79 0.21 -0.73 -5.63
CA GLN A 79 -0.87 0.23 -5.89
C GLN A 79 -1.38 0.82 -4.58
N CYS A 80 -2.00 1.98 -4.66
CA CYS A 80 -2.62 2.60 -3.49
C CYS A 80 -3.91 3.33 -3.86
N ARG A 81 -4.61 2.81 -4.86
CA ARG A 81 -5.89 3.33 -5.29
C ARG A 81 -6.73 2.16 -5.80
N PHE A 82 -8.05 2.24 -5.58
CA PHE A 82 -8.97 1.17 -5.91
C PHE A 82 -8.72 -0.11 -5.12
N HIS A 83 -9.60 -1.07 -5.31
CA HIS A 83 -9.41 -2.41 -4.80
C HIS A 83 -8.38 -3.11 -5.69
N TYR A 84 -7.74 -4.16 -5.19
CA TYR A 84 -6.79 -4.87 -6.03
C TYR A 84 -7.56 -5.60 -7.14
N ALA A 85 -6.92 -5.67 -8.31
CA ALA A 85 -7.53 -6.32 -9.47
C ALA A 85 -7.54 -7.83 -9.31
N LYS A 86 -8.48 -8.45 -10.00
CA LYS A 86 -8.57 -9.91 -10.04
C LYS A 86 -7.85 -10.43 -11.24
#